data_a72acefdeb1a029f36aebd1291d4ba14
#
_entry.id   a72acefdeb1a029f36aebd1291d4ba14
#
_cell.length_a   1.000
_cell.length_b   1.000
_cell.length_c   1.000
_cell.angle_alpha   90.00
_cell.angle_beta   90.00
_cell.angle_gamma   90.00
#
_symmetry.space_group_name_H-M   'P 1'
#
loop_
_entity.id
_entity.type
_entity.pdbx_description
1 polymer ?
#
loop_
_entity_poly.entity_id
_entity_poly.type
_entity_poly.pdbx_seq_one_letter_code
_entity_poly.pdbx_strand_id
1 'polypeptide(L)'
;MYELSETVVLVTGAGSGIGQATAKRFAREGATVVVADIDVEGGTETVSQIEDTGGTATFEKTDVGRPDSIESTVDTIVEQYGQLDYAVNNAATGNDPAPITKIEESEWDRINDINQKGVWIGMKEQIPALQASGGGAIVNVASMAGIRGSPGRTPYSASKHGVVGLTKTAALEFADSGVRVNAVCPTIVDTPALRSLSEDEQQQVISKVPMGRPAQPEEVANAILWLCSDEASFITGQVIPIDGGESQQ
;
A
#
# COMPACT_ATOMS: atom_id res chain seq x y z
N MET A 1 -1.56 -13.20 17.86
CA MET A 1 -2.79 -12.43 17.59
C MET A 1 -2.46 -11.02 18.05
N TYR A 2 -2.49 -10.07 17.12
CA TYR A 2 -2.33 -8.66 17.46
C TYR A 2 -3.65 -8.18 18.05
N GLU A 3 -3.64 -7.41 19.13
CA GLU A 3 -4.85 -6.86 19.71
C GLU A 3 -5.03 -5.43 19.17
N LEU A 4 -5.84 -5.27 18.11
CA LEU A 4 -6.09 -4.00 17.45
C LEU A 4 -7.53 -3.49 17.66
N SER A 5 -8.19 -4.02 18.71
CA SER A 5 -9.48 -3.48 19.16
C SER A 5 -9.32 -1.99 19.48
N GLU A 6 -10.29 -1.19 19.01
CA GLU A 6 -10.30 0.27 19.13
C GLU A 6 -9.31 1.03 18.23
N THR A 7 -8.61 0.37 17.31
CA THR A 7 -7.75 1.06 16.33
C THR A 7 -8.48 1.33 15.00
N VAL A 8 -8.15 2.43 14.35
CA VAL A 8 -8.67 2.84 13.04
C VAL A 8 -7.56 2.78 12.01
N VAL A 9 -7.81 2.07 10.92
CA VAL A 9 -6.83 1.81 9.85
C VAL A 9 -7.35 2.27 8.49
N LEU A 10 -6.61 3.12 7.81
CA LEU A 10 -6.87 3.47 6.42
C LEU A 10 -6.06 2.57 5.48
N VAL A 11 -6.72 1.96 4.50
CA VAL A 11 -6.05 1.19 3.43
C VAL A 11 -6.50 1.72 2.07
N THR A 12 -5.58 2.29 1.27
CA THR A 12 -5.88 2.75 -0.09
C THR A 12 -5.70 1.63 -1.12
N GLY A 13 -6.50 1.65 -2.20
CA GLY A 13 -6.50 0.57 -3.19
C GLY A 13 -6.98 -0.75 -2.58
N ALA A 14 -7.95 -0.66 -1.66
CA ALA A 14 -8.41 -1.80 -0.87
C ALA A 14 -9.57 -2.58 -1.50
N GLY A 15 -9.99 -2.21 -2.71
CA GLY A 15 -11.01 -2.95 -3.47
C GLY A 15 -10.55 -4.28 -4.04
N SER A 16 -9.23 -4.53 -4.12
CA SER A 16 -8.70 -5.79 -4.66
C SER A 16 -7.28 -6.12 -4.16
N GLY A 17 -6.81 -7.33 -4.47
CA GLY A 17 -5.41 -7.75 -4.35
C GLY A 17 -4.80 -7.55 -2.97
N ILE A 18 -3.62 -6.92 -2.91
CA ILE A 18 -2.87 -6.69 -1.66
C ILE A 18 -3.67 -5.81 -0.70
N GLY A 19 -4.30 -4.73 -1.20
CA GLY A 19 -5.07 -3.81 -0.37
C GLY A 19 -6.27 -4.49 0.28
N GLN A 20 -7.04 -5.29 -0.47
CA GLN A 20 -8.15 -6.08 0.04
C GLN A 20 -7.68 -7.08 1.12
N ALA A 21 -6.61 -7.83 0.83
CA ALA A 21 -6.05 -8.79 1.79
C ALA A 21 -5.56 -8.08 3.06
N THR A 22 -4.97 -6.88 2.92
CA THR A 22 -4.51 -6.05 4.04
C THR A 22 -5.70 -5.59 4.87
N ALA A 23 -6.74 -5.05 4.26
CA ALA A 23 -7.96 -4.62 4.95
C ALA A 23 -8.58 -5.77 5.77
N LYS A 24 -8.76 -6.93 5.14
CA LYS A 24 -9.26 -8.13 5.82
C LYS A 24 -8.34 -8.59 6.96
N ARG A 25 -7.03 -8.47 6.77
CA ARG A 25 -6.06 -8.90 7.78
C ARG A 25 -6.13 -8.03 9.04
N PHE A 26 -6.25 -6.71 8.91
CA PHE A 26 -6.45 -5.79 10.02
C PHE A 26 -7.80 -6.02 10.72
N ALA A 27 -8.88 -6.18 9.97
CA ALA A 27 -10.20 -6.43 10.53
C ALA A 27 -10.26 -7.72 11.36
N ARG A 28 -9.56 -8.79 10.96
CA ARG A 28 -9.44 -10.04 11.74
C ARG A 28 -8.74 -9.88 13.08
N GLU A 29 -7.91 -8.86 13.25
CA GLU A 29 -7.26 -8.52 14.53
C GLU A 29 -8.08 -7.49 15.34
N GLY A 30 -9.30 -7.15 14.90
CA GLY A 30 -10.25 -6.32 15.62
C GLY A 30 -10.22 -4.83 15.25
N ALA A 31 -9.41 -4.41 14.29
CA ALA A 31 -9.37 -3.02 13.85
C ALA A 31 -10.65 -2.62 13.09
N THR A 32 -11.04 -1.35 13.23
CA THR A 32 -11.98 -0.69 12.31
C THR A 32 -11.22 -0.26 11.05
N VAL A 33 -11.65 -0.76 9.88
CA VAL A 33 -10.92 -0.53 8.63
C VAL A 33 -11.70 0.39 7.71
N VAL A 34 -11.04 1.47 7.28
CA VAL A 34 -11.53 2.32 6.19
C VAL A 34 -10.94 1.80 4.88
N VAL A 35 -11.80 1.19 4.08
CA VAL A 35 -11.52 0.65 2.75
C VAL A 35 -11.63 1.79 1.75
N ALA A 36 -10.50 2.34 1.31
CA ALA A 36 -10.45 3.46 0.38
C ALA A 36 -10.08 2.97 -1.03
N ASP A 37 -10.94 3.21 -2.01
CA ASP A 37 -10.70 2.82 -3.40
C ASP A 37 -11.46 3.75 -4.36
N ILE A 38 -10.97 3.88 -5.60
CA ILE A 38 -11.70 4.52 -6.69
C ILE A 38 -12.80 3.61 -7.24
N ASP A 39 -12.59 2.29 -7.16
CA ASP A 39 -13.55 1.26 -7.55
C ASP A 39 -14.57 1.02 -6.42
N VAL A 40 -15.77 1.56 -6.63
CA VAL A 40 -16.86 1.46 -5.66
C VAL A 40 -17.32 0.02 -5.46
N GLU A 41 -17.40 -0.78 -6.54
CA GLU A 41 -17.86 -2.17 -6.48
C GLU A 41 -16.86 -3.03 -5.69
N GLY A 42 -15.57 -2.98 -6.04
CA GLY A 42 -14.52 -3.73 -5.35
C GLY A 42 -14.36 -3.29 -3.88
N GLY A 43 -14.51 -2.00 -3.60
CA GLY A 43 -14.43 -1.48 -2.23
C GLY A 43 -15.60 -1.93 -1.36
N THR A 44 -16.83 -1.84 -1.84
CA THR A 44 -18.03 -2.30 -1.11
C THR A 44 -18.06 -3.82 -0.93
N GLU A 45 -17.60 -4.58 -1.91
CA GLU A 45 -17.41 -6.03 -1.78
C GLU A 45 -16.40 -6.38 -0.68
N THR A 46 -15.29 -5.62 -0.57
CA THR A 46 -14.31 -5.80 0.50
C THR A 46 -14.92 -5.55 1.87
N VAL A 47 -15.72 -4.51 2.03
CA VAL A 47 -16.46 -4.22 3.29
C VAL A 47 -17.38 -5.38 3.62
N SER A 48 -18.22 -5.83 2.68
CA SER A 48 -19.13 -6.97 2.88
C SER A 48 -18.38 -8.22 3.36
N GLN A 49 -17.26 -8.56 2.71
CA GLN A 49 -16.44 -9.72 3.09
C GLN A 49 -15.81 -9.59 4.49
N ILE A 50 -15.52 -8.39 4.95
CA ILE A 50 -15.04 -8.12 6.31
C ILE A 50 -16.18 -8.32 7.31
N GLU A 51 -17.34 -7.74 7.04
CA GLU A 51 -18.52 -7.84 7.90
C GLU A 51 -19.04 -9.29 8.01
N ASP A 52 -19.03 -10.04 6.92
CA ASP A 52 -19.42 -11.47 6.89
C ASP A 52 -18.55 -12.33 7.83
N THR A 53 -17.32 -11.88 8.14
CA THR A 53 -16.42 -12.55 9.09
C THR A 53 -16.43 -11.93 10.49
N GLY A 54 -17.36 -10.98 10.76
CA GLY A 54 -17.55 -10.33 12.04
C GLY A 54 -16.59 -9.17 12.30
N GLY A 55 -15.88 -8.69 11.29
CA GLY A 55 -15.04 -7.49 11.37
C GLY A 55 -15.83 -6.20 11.18
N THR A 56 -15.16 -5.07 11.34
CA THR A 56 -15.74 -3.73 11.14
C THR A 56 -15.02 -2.99 10.02
N ALA A 57 -15.76 -2.54 9.01
CA ALA A 57 -15.20 -1.74 7.94
C ALA A 57 -16.21 -0.73 7.38
N THR A 58 -15.69 0.34 6.79
CA THR A 58 -16.47 1.30 5.99
C THR A 58 -15.78 1.55 4.65
N PHE A 59 -16.55 1.94 3.65
CA PHE A 59 -16.01 2.27 2.33
C PHE A 59 -15.97 3.78 2.13
N GLU A 60 -14.81 4.29 1.66
CA GLU A 60 -14.62 5.67 1.22
C GLU A 60 -14.14 5.71 -0.23
N LYS A 61 -14.93 6.37 -1.10
CA LYS A 61 -14.50 6.54 -2.49
C LYS A 61 -13.34 7.52 -2.58
N THR A 62 -12.15 7.01 -2.86
CA THR A 62 -10.90 7.79 -2.86
C THR A 62 -10.16 7.63 -4.18
N ASP A 63 -9.94 8.74 -4.88
CA ASP A 63 -9.02 8.83 -6.02
C ASP A 63 -7.69 9.39 -5.54
N VAL A 64 -6.67 8.54 -5.36
CA VAL A 64 -5.35 8.97 -4.88
C VAL A 64 -4.57 9.84 -5.88
N GLY A 65 -5.02 9.93 -7.14
CA GLY A 65 -4.51 10.88 -8.13
C GLY A 65 -5.00 12.31 -7.89
N ARG A 66 -5.93 12.51 -6.97
CA ARG A 66 -6.54 13.80 -6.65
C ARG A 66 -6.29 14.19 -5.19
N PRO A 67 -5.48 15.26 -4.94
CA PRO A 67 -5.17 15.68 -3.58
C PRO A 67 -6.40 15.93 -2.69
N ASP A 68 -7.41 16.62 -3.23
CA ASP A 68 -8.66 16.93 -2.54
C ASP A 68 -9.45 15.68 -2.11
N SER A 69 -9.35 14.59 -2.86
CA SER A 69 -9.98 13.31 -2.51
C SER A 69 -9.29 12.63 -1.33
N ILE A 70 -7.95 12.70 -1.26
CA ILE A 70 -7.18 12.13 -0.14
C ILE A 70 -7.44 12.93 1.14
N GLU A 71 -7.37 14.27 1.07
CA GLU A 71 -7.67 15.18 2.18
C GLU A 71 -9.05 14.87 2.75
N SER A 72 -10.10 14.87 1.90
CA SER A 72 -11.47 14.54 2.30
C SER A 72 -11.59 13.17 2.98
N THR A 73 -10.86 12.15 2.49
CA THR A 73 -10.88 10.82 3.10
C THR A 73 -10.32 10.84 4.53
N VAL A 74 -9.18 11.52 4.75
CA VAL A 74 -8.58 11.61 6.09
C VAL A 74 -9.45 12.44 7.02
N ASP A 75 -10.01 13.56 6.54
CA ASP A 75 -10.95 14.37 7.32
C ASP A 75 -12.19 13.57 7.75
N THR A 76 -12.79 12.81 6.83
CA THR A 76 -13.93 11.94 7.14
C THR A 76 -13.58 10.92 8.23
N ILE A 77 -12.38 10.34 8.18
CA ILE A 77 -11.91 9.40 9.22
C ILE A 77 -11.83 10.09 10.59
N VAL A 78 -11.20 11.25 10.65
CA VAL A 78 -11.03 12.00 11.89
C VAL A 78 -12.38 12.48 12.43
N GLU A 79 -13.29 12.93 11.57
CA GLU A 79 -14.64 13.35 11.97
C GLU A 79 -15.48 12.16 12.49
N GLN A 80 -15.39 11.01 11.85
CA GLN A 80 -16.24 9.85 12.19
C GLN A 80 -15.71 9.06 13.39
N TYR A 81 -14.39 8.90 13.50
CA TYR A 81 -13.76 8.01 14.48
C TYR A 81 -12.96 8.75 15.55
N GLY A 82 -12.63 10.04 15.33
CA GLY A 82 -11.83 10.82 16.25
C GLY A 82 -10.34 10.52 16.23
N GLN A 83 -9.89 9.52 15.44
CA GLN A 83 -8.51 9.04 15.41
C GLN A 83 -8.15 8.37 14.09
N LEU A 84 -6.84 8.27 13.83
CA LEU A 84 -6.22 7.41 12.83
C LEU A 84 -4.97 6.80 13.47
N ASP A 85 -4.86 5.47 13.52
CA ASP A 85 -3.74 4.77 14.17
C ASP A 85 -2.75 4.21 13.16
N TYR A 86 -3.26 3.70 12.03
CA TYR A 86 -2.43 3.14 10.96
C TYR A 86 -2.92 3.58 9.57
N ALA A 87 -1.97 3.75 8.66
CA ALA A 87 -2.28 4.01 7.26
C ALA A 87 -1.44 3.12 6.33
N VAL A 88 -2.09 2.58 5.30
CA VAL A 88 -1.44 1.76 4.27
C VAL A 88 -1.66 2.41 2.90
N ASN A 89 -0.62 3.01 2.35
CA ASN A 89 -0.61 3.60 1.03
C ASN A 89 -0.29 2.50 0.00
N ASN A 90 -1.34 1.82 -0.46
CA ASN A 90 -1.21 0.67 -1.37
C ASN A 90 -1.70 0.99 -2.79
N ALA A 91 -2.65 1.91 -2.98
CA ALA A 91 -3.18 2.25 -4.31
C ALA A 91 -2.07 2.56 -5.31
N ALA A 92 -2.11 1.94 -6.48
CA ALA A 92 -1.12 2.13 -7.53
C ALA A 92 -1.66 1.70 -8.89
N THR A 93 -1.01 2.22 -9.96
CA THR A 93 -1.24 1.82 -11.33
C THR A 93 0.08 1.49 -12.03
N GLY A 94 0.02 0.69 -13.08
CA GLY A 94 1.18 0.36 -13.92
C GLY A 94 1.12 0.98 -15.30
N ASN A 95 2.14 0.68 -16.12
CA ASN A 95 2.17 0.96 -17.56
C ASN A 95 2.33 -0.33 -18.34
N ASP A 96 1.92 -0.31 -19.60
CA ASP A 96 2.30 -1.34 -20.55
C ASP A 96 3.80 -1.29 -20.81
N PRO A 97 4.48 -2.44 -20.97
CA PRO A 97 5.92 -2.45 -21.18
C PRO A 97 6.32 -1.73 -22.47
N ALA A 98 7.15 -0.69 -22.35
CA ALA A 98 7.68 0.07 -23.47
C ALA A 98 9.12 0.56 -23.21
N PRO A 99 9.97 0.69 -24.24
CA PRO A 99 11.27 1.32 -24.09
C PRO A 99 11.14 2.77 -23.59
N ILE A 100 12.09 3.23 -22.76
CA ILE A 100 12.09 4.59 -22.19
C ILE A 100 11.87 5.70 -23.23
N THR A 101 12.36 5.51 -24.46
CA THR A 101 12.23 6.46 -25.55
C THR A 101 10.84 6.48 -26.22
N LYS A 102 9.91 5.65 -25.75
CA LYS A 102 8.54 5.48 -26.28
C LYS A 102 7.47 5.75 -25.23
N ILE A 103 7.86 6.14 -24.02
CA ILE A 103 6.89 6.52 -22.99
C ILE A 103 6.35 7.91 -23.30
N GLU A 104 5.03 8.02 -23.38
CA GLU A 104 4.34 9.30 -23.54
C GLU A 104 4.34 10.08 -22.23
N GLU A 105 4.46 11.42 -22.31
CA GLU A 105 4.47 12.31 -21.14
C GLU A 105 3.19 12.14 -20.29
N SER A 106 2.04 12.01 -20.93
CA SER A 106 0.76 11.80 -20.21
C SER A 106 0.71 10.50 -19.41
N GLU A 107 1.37 9.44 -19.90
CA GLU A 107 1.48 8.18 -19.16
C GLU A 107 2.45 8.32 -17.97
N TRP A 108 3.58 9.01 -18.19
CA TRP A 108 4.50 9.35 -17.13
C TRP A 108 3.81 10.14 -16.00
N ASP A 109 3.07 11.19 -16.35
CA ASP A 109 2.36 12.05 -15.39
C ASP A 109 1.31 11.25 -14.63
N ARG A 110 0.45 10.51 -15.32
CA ARG A 110 -0.58 9.67 -14.71
C ARG A 110 -0.01 8.70 -13.67
N ILE A 111 1.09 8.01 -14.00
CA ILE A 111 1.67 7.02 -13.09
C ILE A 111 2.33 7.70 -11.88
N ASN A 112 3.04 8.80 -12.09
CA ASN A 112 3.67 9.53 -11.00
C ASN A 112 2.63 10.24 -10.11
N ASP A 113 1.57 10.80 -10.68
CA ASP A 113 0.49 11.41 -9.90
C ASP A 113 -0.19 10.39 -8.97
N ILE A 114 -0.47 9.19 -9.46
CA ILE A 114 -1.10 8.13 -8.64
C ILE A 114 -0.10 7.52 -7.66
N ASN A 115 1.03 7.00 -8.16
CA ASN A 115 1.90 6.12 -7.38
C ASN A 115 2.83 6.86 -6.41
N GLN A 116 3.31 8.05 -6.78
CA GLN A 116 4.29 8.79 -6.00
C GLN A 116 3.67 10.00 -5.31
N LYS A 117 3.03 10.89 -6.07
CA LYS A 117 2.40 12.08 -5.52
C LYS A 117 1.22 11.71 -4.61
N GLY A 118 0.41 10.70 -4.99
CA GLY A 118 -0.65 10.18 -4.14
C GLY A 118 -0.14 9.69 -2.78
N VAL A 119 0.98 8.97 -2.75
CA VAL A 119 1.62 8.55 -1.49
C VAL A 119 2.15 9.74 -0.69
N TRP A 120 2.76 10.73 -1.35
CA TRP A 120 3.21 11.94 -0.67
C TRP A 120 2.05 12.72 -0.05
N ILE A 121 0.97 12.96 -0.80
CA ILE A 121 -0.24 13.64 -0.28
C ILE A 121 -0.87 12.79 0.84
N GLY A 122 -0.96 11.46 0.65
CA GLY A 122 -1.43 10.56 1.71
C GLY A 122 -0.68 10.77 3.01
N MET A 123 0.65 10.70 2.98
CA MET A 123 1.45 10.94 4.20
C MET A 123 1.29 12.36 4.76
N LYS A 124 1.18 13.37 3.89
CA LYS A 124 0.98 14.78 4.30
C LYS A 124 -0.29 14.95 5.15
N GLU A 125 -1.38 14.28 4.78
CA GLU A 125 -2.65 14.35 5.51
C GLU A 125 -2.72 13.34 6.68
N GLN A 126 -2.14 12.14 6.50
CA GLN A 126 -2.17 11.08 7.51
C GLN A 126 -1.28 11.38 8.74
N ILE A 127 -0.09 11.96 8.53
CA ILE A 127 0.86 12.18 9.62
C ILE A 127 0.30 13.09 10.72
N PRO A 128 -0.32 14.26 10.42
CA PRO A 128 -0.95 15.07 11.45
C PRO A 128 -2.07 14.35 12.22
N ALA A 129 -2.87 13.53 11.51
CA ALA A 129 -3.93 12.74 12.14
C ALA A 129 -3.35 11.68 13.10
N LEU A 130 -2.31 10.95 12.67
CA LEU A 130 -1.59 10.00 13.51
C LEU A 130 -0.97 10.67 14.75
N GLN A 131 -0.34 11.84 14.59
CA GLN A 131 0.22 12.59 15.72
C GLN A 131 -0.86 13.02 16.71
N ALA A 132 -2.04 13.45 16.22
CA ALA A 132 -3.17 13.82 17.07
C ALA A 132 -3.73 12.61 17.85
N SER A 133 -3.60 11.39 17.30
CA SER A 133 -3.97 10.12 17.95
C SER A 133 -2.91 9.60 18.92
N GLY A 134 -1.77 10.29 19.08
CA GLY A 134 -0.69 9.88 20.00
C GLY A 134 0.45 9.10 19.33
N GLY A 135 0.50 9.05 18.03
CA GLY A 135 1.47 8.31 17.22
C GLY A 135 0.83 7.21 16.38
N GLY A 136 1.65 6.38 15.74
CA GLY A 136 1.16 5.27 14.91
C GLY A 136 2.14 4.84 13.82
N ALA A 137 1.63 4.21 12.77
CA ALA A 137 2.51 3.77 11.68
C ALA A 137 1.89 3.93 10.30
N ILE A 138 2.75 4.25 9.34
CA ILE A 138 2.44 4.25 7.91
C ILE A 138 3.26 3.16 7.22
N VAL A 139 2.61 2.35 6.40
CA VAL A 139 3.29 1.42 5.49
C VAL A 139 2.98 1.78 4.04
N ASN A 140 4.02 2.12 3.28
CA ASN A 140 3.92 2.39 1.87
C ASN A 140 4.19 1.11 1.06
N VAL A 141 3.29 0.74 0.15
CA VAL A 141 3.50 -0.38 -0.76
C VAL A 141 4.28 0.10 -1.98
N ALA A 142 5.60 -0.10 -1.94
CA ALA A 142 6.48 0.16 -3.06
C ALA A 142 6.45 -1.02 -4.08
N SER A 143 7.59 -1.55 -4.47
CA SER A 143 7.75 -2.71 -5.36
C SER A 143 9.22 -3.09 -5.41
N MET A 144 9.54 -4.30 -5.86
CA MET A 144 10.90 -4.64 -6.32
C MET A 144 11.40 -3.67 -7.39
N ALA A 145 10.51 -3.13 -8.23
CA ALA A 145 10.82 -2.06 -9.18
C ALA A 145 11.18 -0.70 -8.54
N GLY A 146 11.01 -0.55 -7.23
CA GLY A 146 11.41 0.62 -6.44
C GLY A 146 12.82 0.52 -5.83
N ILE A 147 13.46 -0.65 -5.94
CA ILE A 147 14.82 -0.89 -5.40
C ILE A 147 15.78 -1.45 -6.46
N ARG A 148 15.30 -1.76 -7.65
CA ARG A 148 16.10 -2.19 -8.80
C ARG A 148 15.47 -1.72 -10.12
N GLY A 149 16.25 -1.80 -11.21
CA GLY A 149 15.75 -1.50 -12.54
C GLY A 149 14.72 -2.54 -13.02
N SER A 150 13.69 -2.07 -13.74
CA SER A 150 12.67 -2.91 -14.37
C SER A 150 12.49 -2.50 -15.82
N PRO A 151 13.13 -3.21 -16.78
CA PRO A 151 13.04 -2.87 -18.19
C PRO A 151 11.59 -2.79 -18.70
N GLY A 152 11.27 -1.76 -19.47
CA GLY A 152 9.93 -1.50 -19.99
C GLY A 152 8.98 -0.80 -18.99
N ARG A 153 9.37 -0.61 -17.75
CA ARG A 153 8.53 -0.06 -16.67
C ARG A 153 9.05 1.27 -16.12
N THR A 154 9.60 2.14 -16.99
CA THR A 154 10.28 3.36 -16.58
C THR A 154 9.47 4.25 -15.64
N PRO A 155 8.22 4.70 -15.94
CA PRO A 155 7.48 5.58 -15.05
C PRO A 155 7.09 4.86 -13.75
N TYR A 156 6.73 3.58 -13.82
CA TYR A 156 6.43 2.77 -12.64
C TYR A 156 7.66 2.62 -11.73
N SER A 157 8.82 2.26 -12.30
CA SER A 157 10.06 2.17 -11.52
C SER A 157 10.45 3.48 -10.88
N ALA A 158 10.39 4.59 -11.62
CA ALA A 158 10.69 5.91 -11.09
C ALA A 158 9.76 6.28 -9.92
N SER A 159 8.44 6.07 -10.09
CA SER A 159 7.46 6.34 -9.04
C SER A 159 7.71 5.50 -7.77
N LYS A 160 8.03 4.20 -7.93
CA LYS A 160 8.28 3.31 -6.78
C LYS A 160 9.62 3.57 -6.10
N HIS A 161 10.67 4.01 -6.82
CA HIS A 161 11.89 4.56 -6.21
C HIS A 161 11.59 5.85 -5.42
N GLY A 162 10.72 6.70 -5.96
CA GLY A 162 10.24 7.91 -5.26
C GLY A 162 9.55 7.57 -3.94
N VAL A 163 8.68 6.55 -3.92
CA VAL A 163 8.02 6.06 -2.68
C VAL A 163 9.05 5.62 -1.64
N VAL A 164 10.11 4.91 -2.06
CA VAL A 164 11.21 4.52 -1.16
C VAL A 164 11.91 5.75 -0.58
N GLY A 165 12.19 6.78 -1.40
CA GLY A 165 12.77 8.04 -0.96
C GLY A 165 11.87 8.78 0.04
N LEU A 166 10.59 8.92 -0.28
CA LEU A 166 9.58 9.53 0.59
C LEU A 166 9.49 8.81 1.95
N THR A 167 9.46 7.48 1.94
CA THR A 167 9.42 6.66 3.16
C THR A 167 10.59 6.96 4.10
N LYS A 168 11.82 6.97 3.57
CA LYS A 168 13.04 7.24 4.35
C LYS A 168 13.05 8.65 4.91
N THR A 169 12.63 9.62 4.11
CA THR A 169 12.59 11.03 4.51
C THR A 169 11.58 11.25 5.62
N ALA A 170 10.33 10.81 5.42
CA ALA A 170 9.27 10.95 6.43
C ALA A 170 9.62 10.21 7.73
N ALA A 171 10.25 9.04 7.65
CA ALA A 171 10.69 8.30 8.83
C ALA A 171 11.68 9.10 9.69
N LEU A 172 12.60 9.87 9.07
CA LEU A 172 13.56 10.70 9.77
C LEU A 172 12.93 11.97 10.34
N GLU A 173 12.01 12.58 9.59
CA GLU A 173 11.33 13.82 9.99
C GLU A 173 10.38 13.65 11.17
N PHE A 174 9.78 12.45 11.33
CA PHE A 174 8.72 12.18 12.30
C PHE A 174 9.07 11.11 13.35
N ALA A 175 10.32 10.66 13.41
CA ALA A 175 10.76 9.63 14.35
C ALA A 175 10.54 10.01 15.83
N ASP A 176 10.70 11.28 16.17
CA ASP A 176 10.54 11.80 17.54
C ASP A 176 9.08 12.12 17.90
N SER A 177 8.19 12.08 16.92
CA SER A 177 6.76 12.36 17.14
C SER A 177 5.90 11.09 17.31
N GLY A 178 6.53 9.92 17.44
CA GLY A 178 5.83 8.64 17.59
C GLY A 178 5.24 8.07 16.30
N VAL A 179 5.51 8.66 15.13
CA VAL A 179 5.04 8.14 13.85
C VAL A 179 6.16 7.37 13.15
N ARG A 180 5.92 6.08 12.90
CA ARG A 180 6.83 5.22 12.14
C ARG A 180 6.39 5.13 10.68
N VAL A 181 7.34 5.19 9.76
CA VAL A 181 7.07 5.10 8.31
C VAL A 181 7.99 4.07 7.68
N ASN A 182 7.42 3.01 7.11
CA ASN A 182 8.16 1.93 6.47
C ASN A 182 7.61 1.64 5.07
N ALA A 183 8.34 0.89 4.26
CA ALA A 183 7.88 0.40 2.97
C ALA A 183 8.05 -1.10 2.84
N VAL A 184 7.11 -1.74 2.15
CA VAL A 184 7.26 -3.11 1.64
C VAL A 184 7.48 -3.07 0.12
N CYS A 185 8.33 -3.96 -0.37
CA CYS A 185 8.65 -4.10 -1.79
C CYS A 185 8.26 -5.50 -2.29
N PRO A 186 6.99 -5.73 -2.61
CA PRO A 186 6.58 -7.01 -3.17
C PRO A 186 7.17 -7.24 -4.56
N THR A 187 7.44 -8.51 -4.87
CA THR A 187 7.64 -9.00 -6.24
C THR A 187 6.30 -9.33 -6.89
N ILE A 188 6.23 -10.40 -7.67
CA ILE A 188 4.99 -10.90 -8.26
C ILE A 188 4.08 -11.45 -7.16
N VAL A 189 2.85 -10.92 -7.10
CA VAL A 189 1.80 -11.31 -6.16
C VAL A 189 0.59 -11.84 -6.94
N ASP A 190 -0.04 -12.89 -6.46
CA ASP A 190 -1.23 -13.50 -7.06
C ASP A 190 -2.47 -12.62 -6.91
N THR A 191 -2.54 -11.60 -7.73
CA THR A 191 -3.59 -10.57 -7.78
C THR A 191 -4.28 -10.58 -9.14
N PRO A 192 -5.42 -9.88 -9.30
CA PRO A 192 -6.03 -9.71 -10.61
C PRO A 192 -5.06 -9.20 -11.68
N ALA A 193 -4.08 -8.37 -11.31
CA ALA A 193 -3.06 -7.87 -12.24
C ALA A 193 -2.14 -8.99 -12.80
N LEU A 194 -1.75 -9.98 -11.98
CA LEU A 194 -1.01 -11.14 -12.48
C LEU A 194 -1.91 -12.03 -13.34
N ARG A 195 -3.13 -12.26 -12.89
CA ARG A 195 -4.09 -13.15 -13.57
C ARG A 195 -4.58 -12.62 -14.92
N SER A 196 -4.42 -11.31 -15.17
CA SER A 196 -4.72 -10.70 -16.49
C SER A 196 -3.65 -10.96 -17.55
N LEU A 197 -2.46 -11.42 -17.17
CA LEU A 197 -1.40 -11.82 -18.09
C LEU A 197 -1.69 -13.20 -18.70
N SER A 198 -1.15 -13.46 -19.89
CA SER A 198 -1.16 -14.80 -20.47
C SER A 198 -0.38 -15.80 -19.62
N GLU A 199 -0.66 -17.10 -19.75
CA GLU A 199 0.03 -18.16 -19.01
C GLU A 199 1.56 -18.12 -19.22
N ASP A 200 2.01 -17.85 -20.43
CA ASP A 200 3.44 -17.74 -20.77
C ASP A 200 4.09 -16.54 -20.06
N GLU A 201 3.42 -15.38 -20.03
CA GLU A 201 3.90 -14.19 -19.33
C GLU A 201 3.93 -14.43 -17.81
N GLN A 202 2.88 -15.08 -17.26
CA GLN A 202 2.87 -15.46 -15.84
C GLN A 202 4.06 -16.35 -15.50
N GLN A 203 4.31 -17.41 -16.29
CA GLN A 203 5.45 -18.31 -16.09
C GLN A 203 6.79 -17.58 -16.20
N GLN A 204 6.92 -16.65 -17.16
CA GLN A 204 8.13 -15.87 -17.33
C GLN A 204 8.45 -15.00 -16.11
N VAL A 205 7.45 -14.35 -15.50
CA VAL A 205 7.67 -13.53 -14.32
C VAL A 205 7.88 -14.37 -13.06
N ILE A 206 7.13 -15.47 -12.90
CA ILE A 206 7.26 -16.40 -11.77
C ILE A 206 8.63 -17.08 -11.76
N SER A 207 9.18 -17.42 -12.93
CA SER A 207 10.50 -18.09 -13.03
C SER A 207 11.67 -17.28 -12.46
N LYS A 208 11.48 -15.97 -12.25
CA LYS A 208 12.47 -15.10 -11.61
C LYS A 208 12.46 -15.20 -10.07
N VAL A 209 11.43 -15.77 -9.48
CA VAL A 209 11.29 -15.92 -8.03
C VAL A 209 11.91 -17.23 -7.58
N PRO A 210 12.97 -17.24 -6.75
CA PRO A 210 13.61 -18.47 -6.28
C PRO A 210 12.67 -19.46 -5.58
N MET A 211 11.65 -18.98 -4.88
CA MET A 211 10.62 -19.82 -4.26
C MET A 211 9.68 -20.48 -5.28
N GLY A 212 9.79 -20.21 -6.58
CA GLY A 212 9.09 -20.87 -7.68
C GLY A 212 7.58 -20.62 -7.77
N ARG A 213 7.08 -19.59 -7.07
CA ARG A 213 5.66 -19.21 -7.07
C ARG A 213 5.49 -17.70 -6.85
N PRO A 214 4.34 -17.12 -7.21
CA PRO A 214 3.99 -15.78 -6.76
C PRO A 214 3.77 -15.77 -5.24
N ALA A 215 3.95 -14.62 -4.61
CA ALA A 215 3.49 -14.41 -3.25
C ALA A 215 1.94 -14.39 -3.22
N GLN A 216 1.35 -14.83 -2.13
CA GLN A 216 -0.08 -14.61 -1.90
C GLN A 216 -0.29 -13.19 -1.33
N PRO A 217 -1.40 -12.50 -1.63
CA PRO A 217 -1.70 -11.19 -1.07
C PRO A 217 -1.60 -11.16 0.46
N GLU A 218 -2.00 -12.24 1.12
CA GLU A 218 -1.94 -12.40 2.58
C GLU A 218 -0.51 -12.41 3.13
N GLU A 219 0.47 -12.89 2.35
CA GLU A 219 1.88 -12.88 2.77
C GLU A 219 2.41 -11.44 2.83
N VAL A 220 1.98 -10.58 1.91
CA VAL A 220 2.29 -9.14 1.95
C VAL A 220 1.53 -8.45 3.07
N ALA A 221 0.23 -8.74 3.23
CA ALA A 221 -0.62 -8.19 4.28
C ALA A 221 -0.09 -8.50 5.70
N ASN A 222 0.46 -9.70 5.92
CA ASN A 222 1.07 -10.08 7.19
C ASN A 222 2.31 -9.24 7.52
N ALA A 223 3.16 -8.94 6.53
CA ALA A 223 4.32 -8.07 6.74
C ALA A 223 3.89 -6.62 7.02
N ILE A 224 2.86 -6.12 6.32
CA ILE A 224 2.28 -4.79 6.57
C ILE A 224 1.74 -4.69 7.98
N LEU A 225 0.94 -5.65 8.42
CA LEU A 225 0.38 -5.68 9.77
C LEU A 225 1.48 -5.69 10.84
N TRP A 226 2.52 -6.54 10.67
CA TRP A 226 3.65 -6.57 11.59
C TRP A 226 4.36 -5.23 11.69
N LEU A 227 4.61 -4.55 10.55
CA LEU A 227 5.22 -3.21 10.54
C LEU A 227 4.37 -2.15 11.22
N CYS A 228 3.05 -2.31 11.23
CA CYS A 228 2.14 -1.42 11.96
C CYS A 228 2.11 -1.71 13.47
N SER A 229 2.35 -2.94 13.89
CA SER A 229 2.23 -3.36 15.30
C SER A 229 3.35 -2.87 16.20
N ASP A 230 3.15 -3.01 17.52
CA ASP A 230 4.15 -2.70 18.55
C ASP A 230 5.38 -3.62 18.53
N GLU A 231 5.26 -4.81 17.90
CA GLU A 231 6.40 -5.70 17.69
C GLU A 231 7.47 -5.08 16.76
N ALA A 232 7.07 -4.07 15.95
CA ALA A 232 7.95 -3.29 15.09
C ALA A 232 8.24 -1.87 15.65
N SER A 233 8.05 -1.64 16.94
CA SER A 233 8.13 -0.31 17.58
C SER A 233 9.48 0.41 17.39
N PHE A 234 10.56 -0.31 17.11
CA PHE A 234 11.89 0.28 16.85
C PHE A 234 12.30 0.20 15.37
N ILE A 235 11.32 -0.01 14.47
CA ILE A 235 11.53 -0.12 13.03
C ILE A 235 10.87 1.06 12.31
N THR A 236 11.68 1.96 11.76
CA THR A 236 11.24 3.08 10.90
C THR A 236 12.25 3.32 9.78
N GLY A 237 11.80 3.83 8.65
CA GLY A 237 12.61 4.08 7.45
C GLY A 237 13.06 2.84 6.69
N GLN A 238 12.55 1.65 7.06
CA GLN A 238 12.97 0.41 6.43
C GLN A 238 12.21 0.15 5.13
N VAL A 239 12.90 -0.53 4.22
CA VAL A 239 12.40 -0.94 2.91
C VAL A 239 12.56 -2.45 2.83
N ILE A 240 11.45 -3.18 3.01
CA ILE A 240 11.48 -4.63 3.20
C ILE A 240 11.02 -5.35 1.93
N PRO A 241 11.90 -6.08 1.24
CA PRO A 241 11.52 -6.94 0.13
C PRO A 241 10.61 -8.09 0.60
N ILE A 242 9.52 -8.32 -0.14
CA ILE A 242 8.65 -9.50 0.00
C ILE A 242 8.71 -10.22 -1.35
N ASP A 243 9.80 -10.94 -1.59
CA ASP A 243 10.24 -11.26 -2.95
C ASP A 243 10.65 -12.73 -3.18
N GLY A 244 10.47 -13.59 -2.18
CA GLY A 244 10.83 -15.01 -2.31
C GLY A 244 12.30 -15.25 -2.67
N GLY A 245 13.19 -14.31 -2.30
CA GLY A 245 14.63 -14.38 -2.54
C GLY A 245 15.09 -13.74 -3.85
N GLU A 246 14.21 -13.10 -4.62
CA GLU A 246 14.54 -12.53 -5.94
C GLU A 246 15.64 -11.47 -5.87
N SER A 247 15.72 -10.68 -4.82
CA SER A 247 16.74 -9.64 -4.64
C SER A 247 18.13 -10.17 -4.26
N GLN A 248 18.27 -11.45 -3.97
CA GLN A 248 19.53 -12.07 -3.54
C GLN A 248 20.27 -12.77 -4.68
N GLN A 249 19.81 -12.63 -5.93
CA GLN A 249 20.43 -13.21 -7.13
C GLN A 249 21.43 -12.28 -7.78
#